data_e886f100169148aa33e6e42fd05fa568
#
_entry.id   e886f100169148aa33e6e42fd05fa568
#
_cell.length_a   1.000
_cell.length_b   1.000
_cell.length_c   1.000
_cell.angle_alpha   90.00
_cell.angle_beta   90.00
_cell.angle_gamma   90.00
#
_symmetry.space_group_name_H-M   'P 1'
#
loop_
_entity.id
_entity.type
_entity.pdbx_description
1 polymer ?
#
loop_
_entity_poly.entity_id
_entity_poly.type
_entity_poly.pdbx_seq_one_letter_code
_entity_poly.pdbx_strand_id
1 'polypeptide(L)'
;MSPNLSRSLRTALVLAAVALVSACGFHLRHTAALPPGMKKIHLTVAGGGRLERELSRALSNSDVEIVDHASADAADLAVTSNTFRTDSLTVSGTARVTEYAVRYHVDFNAKAADGTVIIPSQSVDMSREFSYDATNTIGTASQTEELQRSLIGDMVQSILFRLQAAGAHPAAAAQPAPPSGP
;
A
#
# COMPACT_ATOMS: atom_id res chain seq x y z
N MET A 1 -23.31 -38.93 -43.68
CA MET A 1 -23.16 -38.08 -42.48
C MET A 1 -22.37 -36.85 -42.93
N SER A 2 -23.03 -35.70 -42.99
CA SER A 2 -22.48 -34.49 -43.66
C SER A 2 -21.40 -33.84 -42.81
N PRO A 3 -20.21 -33.52 -43.36
CA PRO A 3 -19.06 -32.91 -42.65
C PRO A 3 -19.38 -31.50 -42.14
N ASN A 4 -20.48 -30.87 -42.53
CA ASN A 4 -20.90 -29.53 -42.13
C ASN A 4 -21.52 -29.52 -40.73
N LEU A 5 -22.14 -30.63 -40.28
CA LEU A 5 -22.77 -30.69 -38.95
C LEU A 5 -21.73 -30.71 -37.80
N SER A 6 -20.58 -31.35 -38.05
CA SER A 6 -19.48 -31.36 -37.06
C SER A 6 -18.73 -30.04 -36.96
N ARG A 7 -18.67 -29.28 -38.05
CA ARG A 7 -18.08 -27.94 -38.05
C ARG A 7 -18.96 -26.93 -37.31
N SER A 8 -20.28 -26.92 -37.57
CA SER A 8 -21.22 -26.06 -36.87
C SER A 8 -21.31 -26.37 -35.38
N LEU A 9 -21.22 -27.62 -34.98
CA LEU A 9 -21.20 -28.02 -33.56
C LEU A 9 -19.91 -27.52 -32.86
N ARG A 10 -18.77 -27.60 -33.54
CA ARG A 10 -17.49 -27.07 -33.01
C ARG A 10 -17.50 -25.56 -32.89
N THR A 11 -18.03 -24.84 -33.86
CA THR A 11 -18.15 -23.37 -33.77
C THR A 11 -19.13 -22.93 -32.71
N ALA A 12 -20.25 -23.64 -32.53
CA ALA A 12 -21.20 -23.37 -31.43
C ALA A 12 -20.57 -23.63 -30.05
N LEU A 13 -19.76 -24.68 -29.92
CA LEU A 13 -19.06 -25.00 -28.66
C LEU A 13 -18.00 -23.93 -28.31
N VAL A 14 -17.26 -23.45 -29.32
CA VAL A 14 -16.26 -22.37 -29.13
C VAL A 14 -16.94 -21.08 -28.74
N LEU A 15 -18.05 -20.70 -29.39
CA LEU A 15 -18.83 -19.51 -29.05
C LEU A 15 -19.41 -19.59 -27.65
N ALA A 16 -19.93 -20.78 -27.24
CA ALA A 16 -20.41 -20.99 -25.88
C ALA A 16 -19.28 -20.89 -24.84
N ALA A 17 -18.09 -21.43 -25.14
CA ALA A 17 -16.93 -21.30 -24.26
C ALA A 17 -16.45 -19.85 -24.09
N VAL A 18 -16.43 -19.07 -25.18
CA VAL A 18 -16.10 -17.62 -25.14
C VAL A 18 -17.14 -16.84 -24.35
N ALA A 19 -18.43 -17.13 -24.52
CA ALA A 19 -19.50 -16.50 -23.75
C ALA A 19 -19.42 -16.83 -22.24
N LEU A 20 -19.05 -18.07 -21.89
CA LEU A 20 -18.85 -18.47 -20.48
C LEU A 20 -17.64 -17.78 -19.84
N VAL A 21 -16.55 -17.53 -20.58
CA VAL A 21 -15.39 -16.79 -20.07
C VAL A 21 -15.72 -15.30 -19.90
N SER A 22 -16.56 -14.73 -20.76
CA SER A 22 -17.04 -13.34 -20.63
C SER A 22 -18.03 -13.15 -19.47
N ALA A 23 -18.75 -14.21 -19.08
CA ALA A 23 -19.68 -14.21 -17.95
C ALA A 23 -19.00 -14.29 -16.58
N CYS A 24 -17.72 -14.71 -16.52
CA CYS A 24 -16.90 -14.61 -15.33
C CYS A 24 -16.50 -13.16 -15.10
N GLY A 25 -17.40 -12.27 -14.73
CA GLY A 25 -17.28 -10.83 -14.50
C GLY A 25 -15.95 -10.33 -13.94
N PHE A 26 -14.86 -10.59 -14.66
CA PHE A 26 -13.55 -9.99 -14.42
C PHE A 26 -13.63 -8.52 -14.85
N HIS A 27 -14.33 -7.73 -14.04
CA HIS A 27 -14.15 -6.30 -14.11
C HIS A 27 -12.74 -6.01 -13.59
N LEU A 28 -11.85 -5.55 -14.47
CA LEU A 28 -10.70 -4.80 -13.99
C LEU A 28 -11.27 -3.75 -13.03
N ARG A 29 -10.96 -3.94 -11.74
CA ARG A 29 -11.34 -2.98 -10.72
C ARG A 29 -10.72 -1.66 -11.15
N HIS A 30 -11.54 -0.73 -11.63
CA HIS A 30 -11.13 0.65 -11.82
C HIS A 30 -10.43 1.05 -10.52
N THR A 31 -9.23 1.58 -10.61
CA THR A 31 -8.47 2.09 -9.46
C THR A 31 -9.46 2.81 -8.56
N ALA A 32 -9.65 2.31 -7.33
CA ALA A 32 -10.63 2.92 -6.44
C ALA A 32 -10.27 4.39 -6.33
N ALA A 33 -11.21 5.27 -6.67
CA ALA A 33 -10.96 6.69 -6.74
C ALA A 33 -10.56 7.19 -5.35
N LEU A 34 -9.59 8.08 -5.30
CA LEU A 34 -9.25 8.80 -4.08
C LEU A 34 -10.44 9.69 -3.65
N PRO A 35 -10.51 10.11 -2.38
CA PRO A 35 -11.57 10.98 -1.88
C PRO A 35 -11.74 12.20 -2.77
N PRO A 36 -12.99 12.70 -2.95
CA PRO A 36 -13.24 13.98 -3.58
C PRO A 36 -12.41 15.07 -2.84
N GLY A 37 -11.69 15.90 -3.59
CA GLY A 37 -10.81 16.92 -3.00
C GLY A 37 -9.34 16.52 -2.91
N MET A 38 -8.96 15.28 -3.21
CA MET A 38 -7.56 14.83 -3.24
C MET A 38 -6.96 14.75 -4.65
N LYS A 39 -7.45 15.52 -5.60
CA LYS A 39 -6.87 15.61 -6.95
C LYS A 39 -5.52 16.34 -6.96
N LYS A 40 -5.32 17.25 -6.02
CA LYS A 40 -4.09 17.98 -5.78
C LYS A 40 -3.66 17.73 -4.34
N ILE A 41 -2.45 17.27 -4.11
CA ILE A 41 -1.93 16.89 -2.80
C ILE A 41 -0.59 17.57 -2.54
N HIS A 42 -0.49 18.23 -1.40
CA HIS A 42 0.78 18.57 -0.77
C HIS A 42 1.21 17.37 0.07
N LEU A 43 2.34 16.74 -0.30
CA LEU A 43 2.89 15.57 0.37
C LEU A 43 4.06 15.96 1.26
N THR A 44 3.95 15.68 2.56
CA THR A 44 5.06 15.84 3.52
C THR A 44 5.41 14.49 4.12
N VAL A 45 6.68 14.11 4.10
CA VAL A 45 7.16 12.85 4.68
C VAL A 45 8.31 13.11 5.64
N ALA A 46 8.12 12.76 6.92
CA ALA A 46 9.17 12.84 7.93
C ALA A 46 10.39 12.01 7.49
N GLY A 47 11.57 12.66 7.46
CA GLY A 47 12.80 12.04 6.98
C GLY A 47 12.90 11.85 5.47
N GLY A 48 11.85 12.15 4.71
CA GLY A 48 11.84 12.06 3.24
C GLY A 48 12.22 10.68 2.71
N GLY A 49 13.09 10.66 1.69
CA GLY A 49 13.78 9.46 1.25
C GLY A 49 13.01 8.57 0.27
N ARG A 50 13.11 7.26 0.41
CA ARG A 50 12.50 6.30 -0.51
C ARG A 50 10.97 6.30 -0.40
N LEU A 51 10.42 6.34 0.82
CA LEU A 51 8.98 6.36 1.03
C LEU A 51 8.32 7.53 0.31
N GLU A 52 8.89 8.73 0.44
CA GLU A 52 8.38 9.94 -0.22
C GLU A 52 8.34 9.78 -1.75
N ARG A 53 9.45 9.33 -2.34
CA ARG A 53 9.53 9.12 -3.80
C ARG A 53 8.55 8.06 -4.30
N GLU A 54 8.41 6.95 -3.58
CA GLU A 54 7.51 5.85 -3.96
C GLU A 54 6.04 6.24 -3.80
N LEU A 55 5.72 6.94 -2.69
CA LEU A 55 4.37 7.43 -2.42
C LEU A 55 3.96 8.52 -3.42
N SER A 56 4.84 9.48 -3.70
CA SER A 56 4.62 10.51 -4.73
C SER A 56 4.35 9.89 -6.09
N ARG A 57 5.17 8.92 -6.52
CA ARG A 57 4.97 8.21 -7.78
C ARG A 57 3.65 7.45 -7.82
N ALA A 58 3.29 6.78 -6.73
CA ALA A 58 2.06 6.00 -6.66
C ALA A 58 0.81 6.88 -6.68
N LEU A 59 0.84 8.04 -6.03
CA LEU A 59 -0.22 9.05 -6.08
C LEU A 59 -0.34 9.65 -7.50
N SER A 60 0.77 10.03 -8.13
CA SER A 60 0.77 10.54 -9.50
C SER A 60 0.21 9.52 -10.50
N ASN A 61 0.48 8.22 -10.31
CA ASN A 61 -0.11 7.15 -11.13
C ASN A 61 -1.63 6.96 -10.89
N SER A 62 -2.17 7.61 -9.86
CA SER A 62 -3.60 7.63 -9.53
C SER A 62 -4.28 8.95 -9.92
N ASP A 63 -3.73 9.65 -10.92
CA ASP A 63 -4.22 10.93 -11.44
C ASP A 63 -4.24 12.08 -10.39
N VAL A 64 -3.27 12.05 -9.47
CA VAL A 64 -3.07 13.09 -8.46
C VAL A 64 -1.91 14.00 -8.86
N GLU A 65 -2.15 15.30 -8.81
CA GLU A 65 -1.10 16.32 -8.93
C GLU A 65 -0.41 16.51 -7.58
N ILE A 66 0.89 16.27 -7.52
CA ILE A 66 1.69 16.53 -6.32
C ILE A 66 2.24 17.96 -6.39
N VAL A 67 2.04 18.73 -5.35
CA VAL A 67 2.53 20.10 -5.21
C VAL A 67 3.56 20.23 -4.11
N ASP A 68 4.56 21.07 -4.35
CA ASP A 68 5.70 21.25 -3.43
C ASP A 68 5.35 22.11 -2.21
N HIS A 69 4.26 22.90 -2.29
CA HIS A 69 3.86 23.82 -1.24
C HIS A 69 2.37 23.66 -0.92
N ALA A 70 2.05 23.80 0.36
CA ALA A 70 0.68 23.86 0.82
C ALA A 70 -0.06 25.01 0.11
N SER A 71 -1.23 24.75 -0.46
CA SER A 71 -2.08 25.71 -1.14
C SER A 71 -3.54 25.51 -0.74
N ALA A 72 -4.33 26.57 -0.87
CA ALA A 72 -5.74 26.54 -0.46
C ALA A 72 -6.62 25.57 -1.27
N ASP A 73 -6.11 25.04 -2.37
CA ASP A 73 -6.77 24.09 -3.27
C ASP A 73 -6.16 22.67 -3.23
N ALA A 74 -5.13 22.45 -2.41
CA ALA A 74 -4.48 21.16 -2.25
C ALA A 74 -4.84 20.51 -0.90
N ALA A 75 -5.13 19.21 -0.93
CA ALA A 75 -5.21 18.40 0.27
C ALA A 75 -3.80 18.22 0.86
N ASP A 76 -3.70 18.01 2.16
CA ASP A 76 -2.44 17.74 2.86
C ASP A 76 -2.37 16.28 3.28
N LEU A 77 -1.36 15.55 2.79
CA LEU A 77 -1.04 14.21 3.23
C LEU A 77 0.30 14.25 3.97
N ALA A 78 0.24 14.10 5.29
CA ALA A 78 1.40 14.18 6.14
C ALA A 78 1.77 12.80 6.72
N VAL A 79 2.96 12.32 6.41
CA VAL A 79 3.62 11.22 7.11
C VAL A 79 4.47 11.82 8.23
N THR A 80 4.02 11.68 9.46
CA THR A 80 4.61 12.32 10.64
C THR A 80 5.68 11.47 11.32
N SER A 81 5.68 10.16 11.08
CA SER A 81 6.71 9.22 11.50
C SER A 81 7.03 8.24 10.38
N ASN A 82 8.31 7.93 10.20
CA ASN A 82 8.82 7.03 9.17
C ASN A 82 10.12 6.39 9.68
N THR A 83 10.01 5.25 10.36
CA THR A 83 11.13 4.67 11.10
C THR A 83 11.29 3.18 10.87
N PHE A 84 12.53 2.76 10.62
CA PHE A 84 12.94 1.36 10.62
C PHE A 84 13.66 1.00 11.90
N ARG A 85 13.41 -0.23 12.38
CA ARG A 85 14.14 -0.85 13.50
C ARG A 85 14.43 -2.30 13.15
N THR A 86 15.59 -2.79 13.61
CA THR A 86 15.95 -4.20 13.51
C THR A 86 16.08 -4.76 14.91
N ASP A 87 15.28 -5.76 15.23
CA ASP A 87 15.24 -6.44 16.52
C ASP A 87 15.79 -7.87 16.37
N SER A 88 16.54 -8.35 17.35
CA SER A 88 16.92 -9.76 17.43
C SER A 88 15.78 -10.57 18.03
N LEU A 89 15.38 -11.66 17.36
CA LEU A 89 14.27 -12.51 17.79
C LEU A 89 14.74 -13.74 18.55
N THR A 90 15.77 -14.41 18.06
CA THR A 90 16.22 -15.70 18.58
C THR A 90 17.71 -15.67 18.87
N VAL A 91 18.07 -16.22 20.02
CA VAL A 91 19.46 -16.41 20.45
C VAL A 91 19.71 -17.90 20.65
N SER A 92 20.73 -18.44 19.97
CA SER A 92 21.11 -19.86 20.12
C SER A 92 21.59 -20.19 21.54
N GLY A 93 21.66 -21.48 21.85
CA GLY A 93 22.21 -21.94 23.14
C GLY A 93 23.66 -21.51 23.44
N THR A 94 24.37 -21.00 22.43
CA THR A 94 25.72 -20.40 22.53
C THR A 94 25.70 -18.87 22.58
N ALA A 95 24.54 -18.26 22.90
CA ALA A 95 24.29 -16.82 23.01
C ALA A 95 24.58 -16.05 21.66
N ARG A 96 24.37 -16.70 20.52
CA ARG A 96 24.46 -16.06 19.19
C ARG A 96 23.08 -15.79 18.65
N VAL A 97 22.86 -14.58 18.11
CA VAL A 97 21.62 -14.24 17.41
C VAL A 97 21.53 -15.05 16.14
N THR A 98 20.39 -15.68 15.89
CA THR A 98 20.13 -16.51 14.71
C THR A 98 19.02 -15.97 13.84
N GLU A 99 18.18 -15.08 14.37
CA GLU A 99 17.06 -14.47 13.66
C GLU A 99 16.90 -13.01 14.02
N TYR A 100 16.58 -12.21 13.01
CA TYR A 100 16.24 -10.79 13.15
C TYR A 100 14.87 -10.50 12.55
N ALA A 101 14.20 -9.46 13.06
CA ALA A 101 13.06 -8.83 12.41
C ALA A 101 13.40 -7.39 12.00
N VAL A 102 13.16 -7.06 10.76
CA VAL A 102 13.09 -5.67 10.31
C VAL A 102 11.66 -5.19 10.51
N ARG A 103 11.49 -4.18 11.38
CA ARG A 103 10.21 -3.54 11.65
C ARG A 103 10.16 -2.17 10.99
N TYR A 104 9.03 -1.85 10.42
CA TYR A 104 8.78 -0.58 9.79
C TYR A 104 7.51 0.04 10.36
N HIS A 105 7.63 1.23 10.94
CA HIS A 105 6.55 1.99 11.56
C HIS A 105 6.35 3.30 10.82
N VAL A 106 5.09 3.60 10.50
CA VAL A 106 4.69 4.85 9.85
C VAL A 106 3.43 5.38 10.51
N ASP A 107 3.46 6.67 10.90
CA ASP A 107 2.29 7.45 11.27
C ASP A 107 1.94 8.42 10.15
N PHE A 108 0.66 8.52 9.82
CA PHE A 108 0.20 9.46 8.80
C PHE A 108 -1.21 9.95 9.07
N ASN A 109 -1.56 11.09 8.47
CA ASN A 109 -2.90 11.66 8.44
C ASN A 109 -3.14 12.36 7.10
N ALA A 110 -4.41 12.63 6.78
CA ALA A 110 -4.76 13.41 5.60
C ALA A 110 -5.89 14.40 5.91
N LYS A 111 -5.76 15.59 5.34
CA LYS A 111 -6.76 16.67 5.44
C LYS A 111 -7.10 17.17 4.04
N ALA A 112 -8.35 17.56 3.84
CA ALA A 112 -8.77 18.24 2.63
C ALA A 112 -8.24 19.69 2.61
N ALA A 113 -8.35 20.35 1.47
CA ALA A 113 -7.93 21.73 1.28
C ALA A 113 -8.64 22.72 2.23
N ASP A 114 -9.87 22.41 2.64
CA ASP A 114 -10.66 23.19 3.60
C ASP A 114 -10.31 22.88 5.08
N GLY A 115 -9.32 22.01 5.33
CA GLY A 115 -8.92 21.54 6.65
C GLY A 115 -9.74 20.39 7.22
N THR A 116 -10.77 19.93 6.52
CA THR A 116 -11.56 18.77 6.95
C THR A 116 -10.68 17.53 7.01
N VAL A 117 -10.77 16.79 8.12
CA VAL A 117 -9.99 15.55 8.30
C VAL A 117 -10.57 14.46 7.40
N ILE A 118 -9.79 14.01 6.42
CA ILE A 118 -10.10 12.86 5.55
C ILE A 118 -9.69 11.57 6.25
N ILE A 119 -8.46 11.54 6.77
CA ILE A 119 -7.92 10.43 7.55
C ILE A 119 -7.38 11.00 8.86
N PRO A 120 -7.92 10.62 10.01
CA PRO A 120 -7.31 10.96 11.30
C PRO A 120 -5.92 10.32 11.41
N SER A 121 -5.12 10.76 12.38
CA SER A 121 -3.80 10.16 12.61
C SER A 121 -3.93 8.65 12.82
N GLN A 122 -3.20 7.89 12.03
CA GLN A 122 -3.18 6.43 12.04
C GLN A 122 -1.76 5.93 12.01
N SER A 123 -1.53 4.80 12.69
CA SER A 123 -0.27 4.07 12.67
C SER A 123 -0.38 2.82 11.79
N VAL A 124 0.69 2.50 11.09
CA VAL A 124 0.88 1.24 10.38
C VAL A 124 2.21 0.64 10.79
N ASP A 125 2.16 -0.59 11.27
CA ASP A 125 3.33 -1.38 11.62
C ASP A 125 3.43 -2.58 10.68
N MET A 126 4.63 -2.82 10.16
CA MET A 126 4.95 -3.97 9.33
C MET A 126 6.26 -4.59 9.80
N SER A 127 6.41 -5.90 9.61
CA SER A 127 7.67 -6.58 9.92
C SER A 127 7.98 -7.70 8.93
N ARG A 128 9.27 -7.97 8.75
CA ARG A 128 9.80 -9.11 8.02
C ARG A 128 10.93 -9.72 8.82
N GLU A 129 10.92 -11.04 8.92
CA GLU A 129 11.91 -11.82 9.64
C GLU A 129 12.92 -12.41 8.67
N PHE A 130 14.16 -12.56 9.12
CA PHE A 130 15.18 -13.23 8.35
C PHE A 130 16.20 -13.94 9.26
N SER A 131 16.72 -15.05 8.77
CA SER A 131 17.78 -15.80 9.46
C SER A 131 19.12 -15.10 9.27
N TYR A 132 19.88 -15.01 10.35
CA TYR A 132 21.20 -14.41 10.36
C TYR A 132 22.30 -15.47 10.33
N ASP A 133 23.21 -15.32 9.39
CA ASP A 133 24.43 -16.11 9.31
C ASP A 133 25.65 -15.23 9.59
N ALA A 134 26.26 -15.44 10.75
CA ALA A 134 27.44 -14.68 11.20
C ALA A 134 28.67 -14.85 10.27
N THR A 135 28.67 -15.87 9.42
CA THR A 135 29.75 -16.13 8.45
C THR A 135 29.55 -15.36 7.15
N ASN A 136 28.35 -14.81 6.90
CA ASN A 136 27.98 -14.09 5.67
C ASN A 136 27.40 -12.70 5.97
N THR A 137 28.20 -11.81 6.52
CA THR A 137 27.77 -10.46 6.91
C THR A 137 27.38 -9.58 5.72
N ILE A 138 28.02 -9.74 4.54
CA ILE A 138 27.69 -8.99 3.32
C ILE A 138 26.30 -9.41 2.81
N GLY A 139 26.00 -10.70 2.83
CA GLY A 139 24.67 -11.22 2.45
C GLY A 139 23.58 -10.68 3.37
N THR A 140 23.84 -10.58 4.67
CA THR A 140 22.90 -10.04 5.65
C THR A 140 22.56 -8.56 5.39
N ALA A 141 23.55 -7.73 5.07
CA ALA A 141 23.32 -6.32 4.76
C ALA A 141 22.42 -6.14 3.52
N SER A 142 22.73 -6.87 2.44
CA SER A 142 21.96 -6.84 1.20
C SER A 142 20.52 -7.36 1.42
N GLN A 143 20.35 -8.40 2.22
CA GLN A 143 19.05 -8.95 2.56
C GLN A 143 18.20 -7.94 3.37
N THR A 144 18.81 -7.28 4.36
CA THR A 144 18.14 -6.24 5.15
C THR A 144 17.66 -5.10 4.25
N GLU A 145 18.50 -4.63 3.31
CA GLU A 145 18.11 -3.58 2.37
C GLU A 145 16.95 -4.01 1.46
N GLU A 146 16.96 -5.25 0.99
CA GLU A 146 15.86 -5.78 0.17
C GLU A 146 14.56 -5.86 0.96
N LEU A 147 14.61 -6.32 2.22
CA LEU A 147 13.45 -6.35 3.11
C LEU A 147 12.89 -4.95 3.38
N GLN A 148 13.76 -3.97 3.62
CA GLN A 148 13.34 -2.57 3.78
C GLN A 148 12.67 -2.04 2.52
N ARG A 149 13.20 -2.37 1.34
CA ARG A 149 12.62 -1.97 0.04
C ARG A 149 11.23 -2.58 -0.15
N SER A 150 11.08 -3.86 0.16
CA SER A 150 9.78 -4.55 0.12
C SER A 150 8.77 -3.94 1.08
N LEU A 151 9.17 -3.68 2.34
CA LEU A 151 8.31 -3.07 3.36
C LEU A 151 7.85 -1.67 2.96
N ILE A 152 8.70 -0.87 2.30
CA ILE A 152 8.29 0.45 1.77
C ILE A 152 7.21 0.29 0.70
N GLY A 153 7.37 -0.65 -0.23
CA GLY A 153 6.36 -0.92 -1.26
C GLY A 153 5.01 -1.33 -0.65
N ASP A 154 5.03 -2.24 0.32
CA ASP A 154 3.83 -2.69 1.04
C ASP A 154 3.18 -1.51 1.81
N MET A 155 3.99 -0.64 2.43
CA MET A 155 3.53 0.55 3.15
C MET A 155 2.82 1.53 2.22
N VAL A 156 3.39 1.82 1.05
CA VAL A 156 2.77 2.67 0.03
C VAL A 156 1.40 2.12 -0.37
N GLN A 157 1.30 0.82 -0.63
CA GLN A 157 0.02 0.18 -0.96
C GLN A 157 -0.98 0.28 0.20
N SER A 158 -0.53 0.10 1.45
CA SER A 158 -1.39 0.24 2.63
C SER A 158 -1.93 1.66 2.80
N ILE A 159 -1.10 2.69 2.61
CA ILE A 159 -1.52 4.09 2.66
C ILE A 159 -2.54 4.38 1.55
N LEU A 160 -2.24 4.00 0.29
CA LEU A 160 -3.17 4.19 -0.82
C LEU A 160 -4.51 3.50 -0.59
N PHE A 161 -4.49 2.26 -0.09
CA PHE A 161 -5.72 1.52 0.22
C PHE A 161 -6.57 2.25 1.26
N ARG A 162 -5.96 2.81 2.31
CA ARG A 162 -6.68 3.56 3.34
C ARG A 162 -7.23 4.89 2.80
N LEU A 163 -6.48 5.59 1.94
CA LEU A 163 -6.97 6.77 1.23
C LEU A 163 -8.19 6.44 0.37
N GLN A 164 -8.14 5.37 -0.41
CA GLN A 164 -9.25 4.92 -1.24
C GLN A 164 -10.47 4.49 -0.41
N ALA A 165 -10.25 3.80 0.71
CA ALA A 165 -11.32 3.40 1.62
C ALA A 165 -12.03 4.61 2.24
N ALA A 166 -11.28 5.66 2.61
CA ALA A 166 -11.85 6.92 3.09
C ALA A 166 -12.70 7.61 2.01
N GLY A 167 -12.31 7.50 0.73
CA GLY A 167 -13.10 8.01 -0.39
C GLY A 167 -14.40 7.25 -0.63
N ALA A 168 -14.39 5.93 -0.39
CA ALA A 168 -15.56 5.08 -0.55
C ALA A 168 -16.56 5.23 0.61
N HIS A 169 -16.10 5.61 1.82
CA HIS A 169 -16.91 5.69 3.03
C HIS A 169 -16.64 6.98 3.81
N PRO A 170 -16.99 8.15 3.28
CA PRO A 170 -16.65 9.44 3.91
C PRO A 170 -17.24 9.61 5.31
N ALA A 171 -18.34 8.94 5.65
CA ALA A 171 -18.98 9.01 6.97
C ALA A 171 -18.23 8.20 8.06
N ALA A 172 -17.47 7.17 7.70
CA ALA A 172 -16.74 6.33 8.67
C ALA A 172 -15.40 6.96 9.10
N ALA A 173 -14.81 7.80 8.25
CA ALA A 173 -13.55 8.50 8.53
C ALA A 173 -13.69 9.62 9.59
N ALA A 174 -14.92 10.13 9.81
CA ALA A 174 -15.19 11.23 10.72
C ALA A 174 -15.49 10.78 12.17
N GLN A 175 -15.52 9.49 12.48
CA GLN A 175 -15.74 9.02 13.85
C GLN A 175 -14.43 9.03 14.64
N PRO A 176 -14.37 9.77 15.78
CA PRO A 176 -13.23 9.64 16.69
C PRO A 176 -13.16 8.21 17.23
N ALA A 177 -11.95 7.67 17.33
CA ALA A 177 -11.74 6.37 17.94
C ALA A 177 -12.39 6.34 19.33
N PRO A 178 -13.10 5.25 19.72
CA PRO A 178 -13.65 5.13 21.05
C PRO A 178 -12.52 5.23 22.07
N PRO A 179 -12.72 5.93 23.21
CA PRO A 179 -11.70 6.02 24.23
C PRO A 179 -11.32 4.61 24.68
N SER A 180 -10.03 4.31 24.62
CA SER A 180 -9.48 3.09 25.22
C SER A 180 -9.83 3.13 26.70
N GLY A 181 -10.74 2.27 27.13
CA GLY A 181 -11.15 2.13 28.53
C GLY A 181 -9.98 1.71 29.44
N PRO A 182 -10.12 1.92 30.73
CA PRO A 182 -9.06 1.70 31.73
C PRO A 182 -8.62 0.26 31.84
#